data_c6cdc4030ca6a469f9ac92cdefc735aa
#
_entry.id   c6cdc4030ca6a469f9ac92cdefc735aa
#
_cell.length_a   1.000
_cell.length_b   1.000
_cell.length_c   1.000
_cell.angle_alpha   90.00
_cell.angle_beta   90.00
_cell.angle_gamma   90.00
#
_symmetry.space_group_name_H-M   'P 1'
#
loop_
_entity.id
_entity.type
_entity.pdbx_description
1 polymer ?
#
loop_
_entity_poly.entity_id
_entity_poly.type
_entity_poly.pdbx_seq_one_letter_code
_entity_poly.pdbx_strand_id
1 'polypeptide(L)'
;MAIYTLPELPYDYAALEPHISGRIMELHHDKHHAAYVAGANSALEALANAREEGNLGAINLWEKNLAFNLGGHTNHTIFWNNLSPNGGGEPEGELAEAIKDSFGSFEKFRAHFTATALGIQGSGWAVLAYDSISGKLVIFQLFDQQANVPVGTVPLFMVDMWEHAFYLDYLNVKADYVKAIWNIANWSDVAKRLDNAVTNAKQLILG
;
A
#
# COMPACT_ATOMS: atom_id res chain seq x y z
N MET A 1 -6.24 14.03 21.39
CA MET A 1 -5.20 12.98 21.59
C MET A 1 -4.96 12.31 20.23
N ALA A 2 -3.71 12.21 19.76
CA ALA A 2 -3.42 11.58 18.46
C ALA A 2 -3.86 10.10 18.48
N ILE A 3 -4.61 9.69 17.44
CA ILE A 3 -5.08 8.30 17.28
C ILE A 3 -4.05 7.49 16.50
N TYR A 4 -3.45 8.09 15.47
CA TYR A 4 -2.44 7.46 14.64
C TYR A 4 -1.04 7.93 15.00
N THR A 5 -0.08 7.02 14.94
CA THR A 5 1.34 7.29 15.15
C THR A 5 2.13 6.77 13.95
N LEU A 6 3.24 7.42 13.62
CA LEU A 6 4.15 6.95 12.59
C LEU A 6 4.81 5.65 13.09
N PRO A 7 4.65 4.50 12.41
CA PRO A 7 5.32 3.27 12.81
C PRO A 7 6.81 3.36 12.48
N GLU A 8 7.64 2.70 13.27
CA GLU A 8 9.05 2.50 12.96
C GLU A 8 9.21 1.65 11.70
N LEU A 9 10.27 1.92 10.92
CA LEU A 9 10.66 1.03 9.83
C LEU A 9 11.19 -0.29 10.38
N PRO A 10 10.90 -1.45 9.74
CA PRO A 10 11.42 -2.75 10.19
C PRO A 10 12.91 -2.99 9.83
N TYR A 11 13.58 -2.01 9.23
CA TYR A 11 14.97 -2.04 8.77
C TYR A 11 15.54 -0.63 8.67
N ASP A 12 16.88 -0.49 8.63
CA ASP A 12 17.57 0.79 8.44
C ASP A 12 17.28 1.40 7.07
N TYR A 13 17.34 2.74 6.95
CA TYR A 13 17.08 3.45 5.69
C TYR A 13 17.89 2.91 4.51
N ALA A 14 19.17 2.59 4.70
CA ALA A 14 20.04 2.08 3.64
C ALA A 14 19.92 0.55 3.38
N ALA A 15 19.06 -0.15 4.14
CA ALA A 15 19.00 -1.62 4.06
C ALA A 15 18.46 -2.14 2.72
N LEU A 16 17.71 -1.32 1.97
CA LEU A 16 17.16 -1.72 0.68
C LEU A 16 18.08 -1.37 -0.51
N GLU A 17 19.25 -0.79 -0.26
CA GLU A 17 20.22 -0.53 -1.33
C GLU A 17 20.74 -1.85 -1.93
N PRO A 18 21.03 -1.87 -3.24
CA PRO A 18 21.02 -0.77 -4.21
C PRO A 18 19.65 -0.52 -4.89
N HIS A 19 18.56 -1.06 -4.39
CA HIS A 19 17.23 -1.04 -5.02
C HIS A 19 16.41 0.22 -4.68
N ILE A 20 16.54 0.74 -3.46
CA ILE A 20 16.00 2.03 -3.02
C ILE A 20 17.07 2.67 -2.14
N SER A 21 17.45 3.91 -2.43
CA SER A 21 18.47 4.61 -1.64
C SER A 21 17.98 4.96 -0.24
N GLY A 22 18.90 4.98 0.72
CA GLY A 22 18.61 5.44 2.08
C GLY A 22 18.07 6.88 2.10
N ARG A 23 18.43 7.71 1.10
CA ARG A 23 17.90 9.07 0.96
C ARG A 23 16.41 9.08 0.61
N ILE A 24 15.96 8.21 -0.29
CA ILE A 24 14.52 8.06 -0.57
C ILE A 24 13.81 7.57 0.69
N MET A 25 14.32 6.52 1.35
CA MET A 25 13.70 5.94 2.53
C MET A 25 13.50 6.95 3.65
N GLU A 26 14.51 7.76 3.96
CA GLU A 26 14.43 8.83 4.96
C GLU A 26 13.33 9.85 4.62
N LEU A 27 13.30 10.37 3.38
CA LEU A 27 12.31 11.35 2.95
C LEU A 27 10.90 10.75 2.90
N HIS A 28 10.78 9.55 2.39
CA HIS A 28 9.52 8.86 2.17
C HIS A 28 8.85 8.50 3.51
N HIS A 29 9.63 8.04 4.49
CA HIS A 29 9.13 7.74 5.83
C HIS A 29 8.95 9.01 6.68
N ASP A 30 10.02 9.80 6.89
CA ASP A 30 10.03 10.88 7.89
C ASP A 30 9.32 12.16 7.43
N LYS A 31 9.04 12.30 6.13
CA LYS A 31 8.33 13.45 5.57
C LYS A 31 6.97 13.07 5.00
N HIS A 32 6.92 12.19 3.99
CA HIS A 32 5.67 11.85 3.33
C HIS A 32 4.74 11.04 4.24
N HIS A 33 5.19 9.91 4.80
CA HIS A 33 4.37 9.10 5.70
C HIS A 33 4.00 9.87 6.98
N ALA A 34 4.95 10.57 7.59
CA ALA A 34 4.69 11.40 8.77
C ALA A 34 3.62 12.47 8.49
N ALA A 35 3.61 13.09 7.31
CA ALA A 35 2.60 14.07 6.93
C ALA A 35 1.20 13.44 6.80
N TYR A 36 1.09 12.23 6.26
CA TYR A 36 -0.18 11.51 6.20
C TYR A 36 -0.71 11.16 7.59
N VAL A 37 0.15 10.73 8.51
CA VAL A 37 -0.22 10.49 9.91
C VAL A 37 -0.77 11.76 10.57
N ALA A 38 -0.04 12.88 10.43
CA ALA A 38 -0.47 14.16 10.96
C ALA A 38 -1.79 14.63 10.34
N GLY A 39 -1.94 14.50 9.03
CA GLY A 39 -3.14 14.88 8.30
C GLY A 39 -4.38 14.06 8.69
N ALA A 40 -4.23 12.74 8.91
CA ALA A 40 -5.31 11.88 9.38
C ALA A 40 -5.78 12.28 10.79
N ASN A 41 -4.85 12.51 11.71
CA ASN A 41 -5.18 12.99 13.06
C ASN A 41 -5.89 14.35 13.02
N SER A 42 -5.39 15.30 12.22
CA SER A 42 -5.98 16.62 12.07
C SER A 42 -7.41 16.56 11.49
N ALA A 43 -7.64 15.69 10.49
CA ALA A 43 -8.97 15.50 9.93
C ALA A 43 -9.95 14.92 10.96
N LEU A 44 -9.53 13.94 11.77
CA LEU A 44 -10.35 13.37 12.84
C LEU A 44 -10.70 14.40 13.92
N GLU A 45 -9.74 15.24 14.30
CA GLU A 45 -9.97 16.33 15.27
C GLU A 45 -10.97 17.34 14.72
N ALA A 46 -10.83 17.78 13.45
CA ALA A 46 -11.75 18.68 12.82
C ALA A 46 -13.18 18.11 12.71
N LEU A 47 -13.31 16.82 12.39
CA LEU A 47 -14.59 16.11 12.36
C LEU A 47 -15.22 16.00 13.76
N ALA A 48 -14.43 15.81 14.81
CA ALA A 48 -14.91 15.77 16.19
C ALA A 48 -15.45 17.15 16.62
N ASN A 49 -14.68 18.22 16.38
CA ASN A 49 -15.08 19.58 16.68
C ASN A 49 -16.35 20.02 15.92
N ALA A 50 -16.43 19.66 14.61
CA ALA A 50 -17.61 19.94 13.80
C ALA A 50 -18.89 19.29 14.37
N ARG A 51 -18.79 18.07 14.91
CA ARG A 51 -19.91 17.38 15.59
C ARG A 51 -20.27 18.05 16.90
N GLU A 52 -19.29 18.42 17.71
CA GLU A 52 -19.52 19.04 19.01
C GLU A 52 -20.16 20.43 18.89
N GLU A 53 -19.71 21.20 17.91
CA GLU A 53 -20.23 22.54 17.64
C GLU A 53 -21.53 22.54 16.81
N GLY A 54 -21.94 21.41 16.25
CA GLY A 54 -23.07 21.33 15.31
C GLY A 54 -22.82 22.03 13.97
N ASN A 55 -21.55 22.36 13.66
CA ASN A 55 -21.15 23.05 12.43
C ASN A 55 -20.64 22.06 11.39
N LEU A 56 -21.54 21.52 10.58
CA LEU A 56 -21.24 20.52 9.57
C LEU A 56 -20.98 21.10 8.16
N GLY A 57 -20.86 22.41 8.01
CA GLY A 57 -20.72 23.08 6.70
C GLY A 57 -19.50 22.66 5.89
N ALA A 58 -18.42 22.24 6.54
CA ALA A 58 -17.19 21.75 5.89
C ALA A 58 -16.99 20.24 5.99
N ILE A 59 -18.04 19.47 6.30
CA ILE A 59 -17.94 18.03 6.58
C ILE A 59 -17.29 17.24 5.43
N ASN A 60 -17.69 17.48 4.20
CA ASN A 60 -17.15 16.81 3.02
C ASN A 60 -15.65 17.07 2.79
N LEU A 61 -15.15 18.25 3.18
CA LEU A 61 -13.72 18.57 3.12
C LEU A 61 -12.92 17.67 4.08
N TRP A 62 -13.40 17.58 5.33
CA TRP A 62 -12.71 16.81 6.36
C TRP A 62 -12.80 15.30 6.12
N GLU A 63 -13.93 14.80 5.62
CA GLU A 63 -14.09 13.40 5.23
C GLU A 63 -13.17 13.03 4.05
N LYS A 64 -13.06 13.91 3.05
CA LYS A 64 -12.13 13.71 1.93
C LYS A 64 -10.67 13.75 2.39
N ASN A 65 -10.31 14.69 3.27
CA ASN A 65 -8.97 14.79 3.83
C ASN A 65 -8.64 13.56 4.70
N LEU A 66 -9.61 13.05 5.46
CA LEU A 66 -9.44 11.82 6.23
C LEU A 66 -9.19 10.64 5.31
N ALA A 67 -10.00 10.44 4.28
CA ALA A 67 -9.84 9.33 3.34
C ALA A 67 -8.46 9.35 2.67
N PHE A 68 -8.00 10.53 2.22
CA PHE A 68 -6.70 10.72 1.60
C PHE A 68 -5.55 10.42 2.58
N ASN A 69 -5.56 11.05 3.75
CA ASN A 69 -4.43 10.91 4.70
C ASN A 69 -4.41 9.56 5.40
N LEU A 70 -5.59 8.99 5.74
CA LEU A 70 -5.67 7.65 6.31
C LEU A 70 -5.28 6.60 5.28
N GLY A 71 -5.69 6.76 4.03
CA GLY A 71 -5.22 5.94 2.92
C GLY A 71 -3.70 5.99 2.80
N GLY A 72 -3.11 7.20 2.80
CA GLY A 72 -1.67 7.39 2.77
C GLY A 72 -0.97 6.69 3.93
N HIS A 73 -1.46 6.87 5.17
CA HIS A 73 -0.90 6.18 6.33
C HIS A 73 -0.97 4.64 6.20
N THR A 74 -2.13 4.12 5.81
CA THR A 74 -2.33 2.66 5.67
C THR A 74 -1.45 2.08 4.56
N ASN A 75 -1.44 2.70 3.38
CA ASN A 75 -0.68 2.22 2.23
C ASN A 75 0.82 2.17 2.53
N HIS A 76 1.37 3.23 3.13
CA HIS A 76 2.78 3.27 3.50
C HIS A 76 3.13 2.26 4.60
N THR A 77 2.26 2.09 5.60
CA THR A 77 2.44 1.05 6.64
C THR A 77 2.54 -0.35 6.04
N ILE A 78 1.71 -0.65 5.03
CA ILE A 78 1.77 -1.92 4.30
C ILE A 78 3.05 -1.99 3.48
N PHE A 79 3.39 -0.94 2.75
CA PHE A 79 4.54 -0.88 1.85
C PHE A 79 5.86 -1.16 2.57
N TRP A 80 6.09 -0.58 3.75
CA TRP A 80 7.30 -0.84 4.53
C TRP A 80 7.48 -2.31 4.88
N ASN A 81 6.40 -2.99 5.26
CA ASN A 81 6.43 -4.41 5.59
C ASN A 81 6.49 -5.32 4.37
N ASN A 82 5.97 -4.86 3.22
CA ASN A 82 6.03 -5.57 1.95
C ASN A 82 7.44 -5.59 1.32
N LEU A 83 8.40 -4.85 1.88
CA LEU A 83 9.79 -4.80 1.44
C LEU A 83 10.72 -5.41 2.48
N SER A 84 11.81 -6.01 2.02
CA SER A 84 12.83 -6.62 2.89
C SER A 84 14.19 -6.62 2.21
N PRO A 85 15.30 -6.35 2.94
CA PRO A 85 16.65 -6.52 2.42
C PRO A 85 16.98 -7.98 2.07
N ASN A 86 16.22 -8.94 2.60
CA ASN A 86 16.32 -10.36 2.29
C ASN A 86 15.15 -10.85 1.43
N GLY A 87 14.49 -9.94 0.73
CA GLY A 87 13.34 -10.24 -0.12
C GLY A 87 13.70 -10.74 -1.51
N GLY A 88 12.73 -10.72 -2.40
CA GLY A 88 12.86 -11.18 -3.79
C GLY A 88 12.49 -12.64 -3.97
N GLY A 89 12.86 -13.19 -5.14
CA GLY A 89 12.44 -14.55 -5.49
C GLY A 89 10.95 -14.69 -5.79
N GLU A 90 10.40 -15.84 -5.46
CA GLU A 90 9.00 -16.19 -5.66
C GLU A 90 8.36 -16.61 -4.32
N PRO A 91 7.05 -16.38 -4.14
CA PRO A 91 6.36 -16.87 -2.95
C PRO A 91 6.25 -18.40 -2.95
N GLU A 92 6.10 -18.96 -1.77
CA GLU A 92 5.91 -20.38 -1.54
C GLU A 92 4.57 -20.67 -0.83
N GLY A 93 4.21 -21.93 -0.68
CA GLY A 93 3.06 -22.37 0.10
C GLY A 93 1.72 -21.86 -0.42
N GLU A 94 0.80 -21.52 0.48
CA GLU A 94 -0.56 -21.12 0.15
C GLU A 94 -0.64 -19.86 -0.73
N LEU A 95 0.28 -18.92 -0.55
CA LEU A 95 0.34 -17.72 -1.39
C LEU A 95 0.69 -18.07 -2.85
N ALA A 96 1.65 -18.99 -3.07
CA ALA A 96 1.99 -19.45 -4.42
C ALA A 96 0.80 -20.13 -5.10
N GLU A 97 0.09 -20.98 -4.38
CA GLU A 97 -1.12 -21.65 -4.91
C GLU A 97 -2.26 -20.65 -5.19
N ALA A 98 -2.49 -19.68 -4.32
CA ALA A 98 -3.49 -18.63 -4.54
C ALA A 98 -3.16 -17.76 -5.77
N ILE A 99 -1.89 -17.44 -5.99
CA ILE A 99 -1.41 -16.72 -7.18
C ILE A 99 -1.62 -17.57 -8.43
N LYS A 100 -1.24 -18.84 -8.38
CA LYS A 100 -1.45 -19.78 -9.51
C LYS A 100 -2.93 -19.96 -9.84
N ASP A 101 -3.78 -20.09 -8.84
CA ASP A 101 -5.23 -20.25 -9.00
C ASP A 101 -5.90 -18.99 -9.59
N SER A 102 -5.41 -17.79 -9.22
CA SER A 102 -5.99 -16.52 -9.68
C SER A 102 -5.41 -16.02 -11.02
N PHE A 103 -4.13 -16.29 -11.30
CA PHE A 103 -3.41 -15.73 -12.44
C PHE A 103 -2.80 -16.78 -13.39
N GLY A 104 -2.82 -18.07 -13.01
CA GLY A 104 -2.30 -19.20 -13.80
C GLY A 104 -0.83 -19.52 -13.55
N SER A 105 0.03 -18.54 -13.24
CA SER A 105 1.42 -18.74 -12.79
C SER A 105 1.97 -17.47 -12.13
N PHE A 106 3.12 -17.58 -11.45
CA PHE A 106 3.83 -16.44 -10.88
C PHE A 106 4.31 -15.47 -11.96
N GLU A 107 4.81 -15.96 -13.09
CA GLU A 107 5.27 -15.10 -14.19
C GLU A 107 4.10 -14.29 -14.80
N LYS A 108 2.92 -14.88 -14.95
CA LYS A 108 1.74 -14.17 -15.43
C LYS A 108 1.26 -13.13 -14.42
N PHE A 109 1.25 -13.48 -13.14
CA PHE A 109 0.99 -12.54 -12.07
C PHE A 109 1.97 -11.37 -12.10
N ARG A 110 3.28 -11.66 -12.13
CA ARG A 110 4.35 -10.65 -12.17
C ARG A 110 4.22 -9.74 -13.39
N ALA A 111 3.94 -10.30 -14.54
CA ALA A 111 3.72 -9.53 -15.78
C ALA A 111 2.49 -8.62 -15.66
N HIS A 112 1.36 -9.14 -15.15
CA HIS A 112 0.13 -8.39 -14.93
C HIS A 112 0.35 -7.26 -13.91
N PHE A 113 0.91 -7.56 -12.75
CA PHE A 113 1.18 -6.57 -11.70
C PHE A 113 2.16 -5.48 -12.18
N THR A 114 3.22 -5.86 -12.91
CA THR A 114 4.16 -4.91 -13.51
C THR A 114 3.46 -3.99 -14.51
N ALA A 115 2.61 -4.52 -15.37
CA ALA A 115 1.83 -3.72 -16.32
C ALA A 115 0.86 -2.77 -15.61
N THR A 116 0.24 -3.23 -14.52
CA THR A 116 -0.62 -2.39 -13.66
C THR A 116 0.15 -1.23 -13.07
N ALA A 117 1.34 -1.48 -12.49
CA ALA A 117 2.19 -0.43 -11.92
C ALA A 117 2.63 0.60 -12.95
N LEU A 118 3.14 0.15 -14.10
CA LEU A 118 3.60 1.02 -15.17
C LEU A 118 2.47 1.81 -15.84
N GLY A 119 1.27 1.25 -15.86
CA GLY A 119 0.08 1.87 -16.43
C GLY A 119 -0.58 2.95 -15.57
N ILE A 120 -0.10 3.20 -14.34
CA ILE A 120 -0.64 4.28 -13.50
C ILE A 120 -0.32 5.64 -14.10
N GLN A 121 -1.37 6.41 -14.34
CA GLN A 121 -1.28 7.79 -14.82
C GLN A 121 -1.38 8.74 -13.64
N GLY A 122 -0.33 9.55 -13.43
CA GLY A 122 -0.22 10.40 -12.25
C GLY A 122 0.23 9.62 -11.02
N SER A 123 -0.30 9.98 -9.85
CA SER A 123 0.04 9.38 -8.56
C SER A 123 -0.88 8.22 -8.23
N GLY A 124 -0.32 7.14 -7.69
CA GLY A 124 -1.12 5.98 -7.30
C GLY A 124 -0.29 4.79 -6.90
N TRP A 125 -0.94 3.64 -6.76
CA TRP A 125 -0.38 2.39 -6.28
C TRP A 125 -0.83 1.21 -7.14
N ALA A 126 0.05 0.27 -7.41
CA ALA A 126 -0.34 -1.05 -7.87
C ALA A 126 -0.63 -1.92 -6.64
N VAL A 127 -1.76 -2.61 -6.65
CA VAL A 127 -2.23 -3.38 -5.50
C VAL A 127 -2.58 -4.79 -5.90
N LEU A 128 -1.98 -5.78 -5.22
CA LEU A 128 -2.50 -7.14 -5.13
C LEU A 128 -3.37 -7.22 -3.87
N ALA A 129 -4.59 -7.68 -4.00
CA ALA A 129 -5.51 -7.80 -2.88
C ALA A 129 -6.26 -9.15 -2.89
N TYR A 130 -6.71 -9.55 -1.71
CA TYR A 130 -7.67 -10.63 -1.53
C TYR A 130 -9.09 -10.06 -1.65
N ASP A 131 -9.90 -10.60 -2.56
CA ASP A 131 -11.32 -10.32 -2.64
C ASP A 131 -12.07 -11.26 -1.69
N SER A 132 -12.61 -10.71 -0.61
CA SER A 132 -13.28 -11.46 0.43
C SER A 132 -14.60 -12.12 -0.01
N ILE A 133 -15.18 -11.69 -1.13
CA ILE A 133 -16.42 -12.23 -1.67
C ILE A 133 -16.13 -13.47 -2.53
N SER A 134 -15.22 -13.36 -3.49
CA SER A 134 -14.89 -14.47 -4.39
C SER A 134 -13.87 -15.45 -3.79
N GLY A 135 -13.11 -15.04 -2.77
CA GLY A 135 -12.01 -15.83 -2.22
C GLY A 135 -10.79 -15.89 -3.16
N LYS A 136 -10.70 -14.99 -4.14
CA LYS A 136 -9.62 -14.94 -5.14
C LYS A 136 -8.72 -13.73 -4.93
N LEU A 137 -7.56 -13.77 -5.54
CA LEU A 137 -6.68 -12.63 -5.63
C LEU A 137 -7.03 -11.77 -6.84
N VAL A 138 -6.99 -10.45 -6.66
CA VAL A 138 -7.26 -9.45 -7.69
C VAL A 138 -6.13 -8.43 -7.73
N ILE A 139 -5.89 -7.83 -8.90
CA ILE A 139 -4.96 -6.73 -9.09
C ILE A 139 -5.75 -5.51 -9.53
N PHE A 140 -5.43 -4.34 -8.95
CA PHE A 140 -6.02 -3.08 -9.38
C PHE A 140 -5.05 -1.91 -9.20
N GLN A 141 -5.38 -0.79 -9.87
CA GLN A 141 -4.74 0.51 -9.64
C GLN A 141 -5.52 1.26 -8.59
N LEU A 142 -4.83 1.78 -7.57
CA LEU A 142 -5.36 2.74 -6.62
C LEU A 142 -4.82 4.11 -7.03
N PHE A 143 -5.70 5.10 -7.22
CA PHE A 143 -5.30 6.46 -7.55
C PHE A 143 -5.18 7.31 -6.30
N ASP A 144 -4.22 8.21 -6.30
CA ASP A 144 -3.80 8.99 -5.13
C ASP A 144 -3.52 8.06 -3.94
N GLN A 145 -4.24 8.24 -2.81
CA GLN A 145 -4.09 7.39 -1.63
C GLN A 145 -5.36 6.57 -1.32
N GLN A 146 -6.50 6.85 -1.96
CA GLN A 146 -7.81 6.33 -1.56
C GLN A 146 -8.78 6.04 -2.71
N ALA A 147 -8.52 6.50 -3.92
CA ALA A 147 -9.49 6.37 -5.01
C ALA A 147 -9.35 5.05 -5.78
N ASN A 148 -10.47 4.55 -6.33
CA ASN A 148 -10.56 3.32 -7.13
C ASN A 148 -10.29 2.03 -6.33
N VAL A 149 -10.55 2.03 -5.03
CA VAL A 149 -10.42 0.81 -4.20
C VAL A 149 -11.72 0.00 -4.30
N PRO A 150 -11.68 -1.27 -4.75
CA PRO A 150 -12.84 -2.14 -4.72
C PRO A 150 -13.24 -2.45 -3.27
N VAL A 151 -14.48 -2.16 -2.92
CA VAL A 151 -15.00 -2.44 -1.56
C VAL A 151 -14.97 -3.93 -1.27
N GLY A 152 -14.47 -4.31 -0.10
CA GLY A 152 -14.37 -5.71 0.30
C GLY A 152 -13.05 -6.39 -0.05
N THR A 153 -12.09 -5.65 -0.57
CA THR A 153 -10.74 -6.15 -0.82
C THR A 153 -9.79 -5.84 0.34
N VAL A 154 -8.88 -6.77 0.60
CA VAL A 154 -7.82 -6.60 1.61
C VAL A 154 -6.47 -6.55 0.90
N PRO A 155 -5.72 -5.42 0.97
CA PRO A 155 -4.45 -5.29 0.29
C PRO A 155 -3.39 -6.23 0.91
N LEU A 156 -2.67 -6.94 0.04
CA LEU A 156 -1.64 -7.91 0.41
C LEU A 156 -0.25 -7.43 0.04
N PHE A 157 -0.08 -6.96 -1.22
CA PHE A 157 1.17 -6.44 -1.74
C PHE A 157 0.90 -5.14 -2.50
N MET A 158 1.65 -4.10 -2.18
CA MET A 158 1.47 -2.77 -2.74
C MET A 158 2.79 -2.21 -3.24
N VAL A 159 2.75 -1.49 -4.37
CA VAL A 159 3.91 -0.75 -4.90
C VAL A 159 3.50 0.70 -5.12
N ASP A 160 4.24 1.59 -4.48
CA ASP A 160 4.06 3.03 -4.58
C ASP A 160 4.58 3.54 -5.93
N MET A 161 3.70 4.15 -6.72
CA MET A 161 4.03 4.75 -8.01
C MET A 161 3.95 6.29 -7.99
N TRP A 162 3.88 6.88 -6.81
CA TRP A 162 4.13 8.30 -6.63
C TRP A 162 5.60 8.63 -6.93
N GLU A 163 5.87 9.75 -7.57
CA GLU A 163 7.25 10.13 -7.92
C GLU A 163 8.19 10.23 -6.71
N HIS A 164 7.67 10.59 -5.54
CA HIS A 164 8.48 10.64 -4.31
C HIS A 164 9.09 9.28 -3.91
N ALA A 165 8.50 8.17 -4.35
CA ALA A 165 8.98 6.84 -4.05
C ALA A 165 10.21 6.43 -4.87
N PHE A 166 10.45 7.07 -6.03
CA PHE A 166 11.49 6.59 -6.96
C PHE A 166 12.27 7.68 -7.71
N TYR A 167 11.79 8.92 -7.77
CA TYR A 167 12.32 9.90 -8.73
C TYR A 167 13.79 10.28 -8.49
N LEU A 168 14.25 10.28 -7.24
CA LEU A 168 15.65 10.59 -6.91
C LEU A 168 16.65 9.52 -7.40
N ASP A 169 16.21 8.25 -7.49
CA ASP A 169 17.07 7.14 -7.91
C ASP A 169 16.87 6.78 -9.39
N TYR A 170 15.65 6.89 -9.90
CA TYR A 170 15.25 6.35 -11.20
C TYR A 170 14.77 7.42 -12.18
N LEU A 171 14.66 8.68 -11.75
CA LEU A 171 14.12 9.78 -12.55
C LEU A 171 12.77 9.38 -13.19
N ASN A 172 12.62 9.58 -14.49
CA ASN A 172 11.41 9.23 -15.23
C ASN A 172 11.34 7.76 -15.68
N VAL A 173 12.32 6.91 -15.31
CA VAL A 173 12.39 5.50 -15.76
C VAL A 173 11.67 4.60 -14.76
N LYS A 174 10.34 4.70 -14.70
CA LYS A 174 9.48 3.90 -13.81
C LYS A 174 9.75 2.39 -13.92
N ALA A 175 10.09 1.91 -15.12
CA ALA A 175 10.32 0.48 -15.36
C ALA A 175 11.48 -0.08 -14.55
N ASP A 176 12.55 0.69 -14.37
CA ASP A 176 13.71 0.25 -13.58
C ASP A 176 13.39 0.19 -12.08
N TYR A 177 12.62 1.16 -11.58
CA TYR A 177 12.10 1.11 -10.21
C TYR A 177 11.22 -0.13 -9.97
N VAL A 178 10.22 -0.37 -10.83
CA VAL A 178 9.35 -1.55 -10.68
C VAL A 178 10.15 -2.85 -10.77
N LYS A 179 11.17 -2.91 -11.64
CA LYS A 179 12.10 -4.04 -11.72
C LYS A 179 12.90 -4.22 -10.42
N ALA A 180 13.33 -3.13 -9.80
CA ALA A 180 14.07 -3.17 -8.54
C ALA A 180 13.22 -3.69 -7.38
N ILE A 181 11.94 -3.31 -7.30
CA ILE A 181 11.00 -3.77 -6.26
C ILE A 181 10.90 -5.30 -6.20
N TRP A 182 10.93 -6.00 -7.34
CA TRP A 182 10.86 -7.46 -7.37
C TRP A 182 12.03 -8.15 -6.65
N ASN A 183 13.17 -7.47 -6.46
CA ASN A 183 14.33 -8.03 -5.75
C ASN A 183 14.24 -7.88 -4.23
N ILE A 184 13.31 -7.08 -3.74
CA ILE A 184 13.13 -6.78 -2.31
C ILE A 184 11.71 -7.07 -1.81
N ALA A 185 10.87 -7.71 -2.62
CA ALA A 185 9.51 -8.09 -2.23
C ALA A 185 9.54 -9.08 -1.05
N ASN A 186 8.85 -8.75 0.04
CA ASN A 186 8.77 -9.57 1.25
C ASN A 186 7.58 -10.53 1.18
N TRP A 187 7.76 -11.64 0.51
CA TRP A 187 6.69 -12.64 0.34
C TRP A 187 6.20 -13.24 1.66
N SER A 188 7.04 -13.24 2.70
CA SER A 188 6.62 -13.68 4.04
C SER A 188 5.56 -12.77 4.65
N ASP A 189 5.68 -11.43 4.49
CA ASP A 189 4.63 -10.49 4.93
C ASP A 189 3.35 -10.64 4.09
N VAL A 190 3.50 -10.78 2.77
CA VAL A 190 2.36 -10.99 1.86
C VAL A 190 1.58 -12.26 2.21
N ALA A 191 2.28 -13.37 2.52
CA ALA A 191 1.66 -14.62 2.93
C ALA A 191 0.90 -14.48 4.27
N LYS A 192 1.47 -13.80 5.27
CA LYS A 192 0.77 -13.50 6.54
C LYS A 192 -0.47 -12.66 6.33
N ARG A 193 -0.42 -11.67 5.41
CA ARG A 193 -1.60 -10.87 5.07
C ARG A 193 -2.69 -11.71 4.43
N LEU A 194 -2.32 -12.63 3.55
CA LEU A 194 -3.28 -13.56 2.93
C LEU A 194 -3.96 -14.43 3.99
N ASP A 195 -3.20 -15.07 4.88
CA ASP A 195 -3.73 -15.89 5.95
C ASP A 195 -4.72 -15.12 6.84
N ASN A 196 -4.34 -13.91 7.27
CA ASN A 196 -5.21 -13.02 8.03
C ASN A 196 -6.48 -12.62 7.25
N ALA A 197 -6.36 -12.34 5.95
CA ALA A 197 -7.50 -11.95 5.12
C ALA A 197 -8.47 -13.12 4.92
N VAL A 198 -7.97 -14.31 4.63
CA VAL A 198 -8.80 -15.53 4.48
C VAL A 198 -9.55 -15.84 5.77
N THR A 199 -8.88 -15.70 6.92
CA THR A 199 -9.45 -16.03 8.23
C THR A 199 -10.52 -15.02 8.68
N ASN A 200 -10.29 -13.71 8.45
CA ASN A 200 -11.07 -12.65 9.09
C ASN A 200 -11.97 -11.86 8.14
N ALA A 201 -11.54 -11.60 6.89
CA ALA A 201 -12.25 -10.63 6.05
C ALA A 201 -13.61 -11.14 5.54
N LYS A 202 -13.74 -12.44 5.27
CA LYS A 202 -14.99 -13.02 4.77
C LYS A 202 -16.13 -12.87 5.76
N GLN A 203 -15.86 -13.04 7.06
CA GLN A 203 -16.84 -12.88 8.12
C GLN A 203 -17.33 -11.44 8.29
N LEU A 204 -16.48 -10.45 7.93
CA LEU A 204 -16.82 -9.04 8.04
C LEU A 204 -17.82 -8.55 6.97
N ILE A 205 -17.95 -9.28 5.86
CA ILE A 205 -18.76 -8.84 4.72
C ILE A 205 -19.99 -9.71 4.49
N LEU A 206 -19.85 -11.02 4.64
CA LEU A 206 -20.93 -11.96 4.34
C LEU A 206 -21.67 -12.45 5.60
N GLY A 207 -21.18 -12.16 6.79
CA GLY A 207 -21.79 -12.56 8.08
C GLY A 207 -21.54 -14.01 8.44
#